data_e1ed5d9b7c43e41049c4fff6ec291a5f
#
_entry.id   e1ed5d9b7c43e41049c4fff6ec291a5f
#
_cell.length_a   1.000
_cell.length_b   1.000
_cell.length_c   1.000
_cell.angle_alpha   90.00
_cell.angle_beta   90.00
_cell.angle_gamma   90.00
#
_symmetry.space_group_name_H-M   'P 1'
#
loop_
_entity.id
_entity.type
_entity.pdbx_description
1 polymer ?
#
loop_
_entity_poly.entity_id
_entity_poly.type
_entity_poly.pdbx_seq_one_letter_code
_entity_poly.pdbx_strand_id
1 'polypeptide(L)'
;DENGMLQKGIIIRQLILPGHTRNSMQALELIKQHFSGVPVSLMSQYTPMGRVLHEPEFADINRRITLRESRKVQNYMLELGLPGFCQKRSAAGERYIPDFTQFDTVNLGEEKSMQTTIQLLSPMKKVMAQEEKTFAPYPKASALRGEETAFQAIVTGEGEHYIEVRTDAPVKVAVYREGYVPCTLSAYPDRFDDDYITIEPSTFPDVLYPVTDGAVNVNGREVLWVSLKVNDDAAGGDYPVEISANGKSEIFRLTVVPVTLPEQKLTFTQWFHGDCIAARYGVEIYAKEHWALLEKYMRMAAEHGMNMILTPVFTPALDTEIGKERPCTQLVEITKNDAGYHFDFARLARWVETAKDCGISKFEISHFFTQWGAKCAPNIYVTENGERKLKF
;
A
#
# COMPACT_ATOMS: atom_id res chain seq x y z
N ASP A 1 27.03 6.56 -4.91
CA ASP A 1 26.15 7.49 -4.25
C ASP A 1 25.47 6.82 -3.05
N GLU A 2 25.14 7.57 -2.05
CA GLU A 2 24.69 7.07 -0.73
C GLU A 2 23.34 6.33 -0.78
N ASN A 3 22.63 6.32 -1.92
CA ASN A 3 21.28 5.71 -2.08
C ASN A 3 21.21 4.63 -3.17
N GLY A 4 22.34 4.20 -3.74
CA GLY A 4 22.36 3.15 -4.77
C GLY A 4 21.73 3.53 -6.12
N MET A 5 21.41 4.81 -6.34
CA MET A 5 20.86 5.29 -7.62
C MET A 5 21.94 5.91 -8.49
N LEU A 6 22.05 5.43 -9.73
CA LEU A 6 22.96 5.96 -10.72
C LEU A 6 22.49 7.37 -11.17
N GLN A 7 23.16 8.41 -10.67
CA GLN A 7 22.84 9.79 -11.06
C GLN A 7 23.60 10.28 -12.32
N LYS A 8 24.74 9.65 -12.62
CA LYS A 8 25.55 9.94 -13.81
C LYS A 8 26.39 8.71 -14.14
N GLY A 9 26.42 8.31 -15.41
CA GLY A 9 27.20 7.15 -15.85
C GLY A 9 26.62 6.50 -17.10
N ILE A 10 27.15 5.29 -17.41
CA ILE A 10 26.74 4.47 -18.54
C ILE A 10 26.16 3.16 -18.00
N ILE A 11 25.07 2.68 -18.59
CA ILE A 11 24.51 1.34 -18.40
C ILE A 11 24.47 0.66 -19.75
N ILE A 12 24.99 -0.57 -19.84
CA ILE A 12 24.86 -1.38 -21.04
C ILE A 12 23.59 -2.20 -20.97
N ARG A 13 22.72 -2.06 -21.97
CA ARG A 13 21.47 -2.84 -22.06
C ARG A 13 21.67 -4.01 -23.03
N GLN A 14 21.47 -5.23 -22.53
CA GLN A 14 21.57 -6.46 -23.30
C GLN A 14 20.23 -7.19 -23.35
N LEU A 15 19.63 -7.29 -24.53
CA LEU A 15 18.37 -8.01 -24.76
C LEU A 15 18.65 -9.48 -25.08
N ILE A 16 17.93 -10.39 -24.41
CA ILE A 16 17.99 -11.83 -24.69
C ILE A 16 16.97 -12.16 -25.78
N LEU A 17 17.43 -12.76 -26.87
CA LEU A 17 16.55 -13.24 -27.94
C LEU A 17 16.25 -14.75 -27.80
N PRO A 18 15.02 -15.19 -28.11
CA PRO A 18 14.65 -16.61 -28.12
C PRO A 18 15.55 -17.41 -29.07
N GLY A 19 16.00 -18.58 -28.65
CA GLY A 19 16.89 -19.41 -29.44
C GLY A 19 18.35 -18.95 -29.47
N HIS A 20 18.66 -17.69 -29.19
CA HIS A 20 19.98 -17.07 -29.36
C HIS A 20 20.70 -16.79 -28.03
N THR A 21 20.52 -17.65 -27.02
CA THR A 21 21.21 -17.50 -25.73
C THR A 21 22.72 -17.50 -25.82
N ARG A 22 23.30 -18.21 -26.82
CA ARG A 22 24.74 -18.22 -27.06
C ARG A 22 25.25 -16.83 -27.46
N ASN A 23 24.55 -16.14 -28.34
CA ASN A 23 24.91 -14.77 -28.75
C ASN A 23 24.86 -13.80 -27.54
N SER A 24 23.86 -13.95 -26.69
CA SER A 24 23.76 -13.15 -25.46
C SER A 24 24.94 -13.43 -24.52
N MET A 25 25.38 -14.69 -24.39
CA MET A 25 26.53 -15.04 -23.56
C MET A 25 27.82 -14.47 -24.13
N GLN A 26 28.04 -14.55 -25.45
CA GLN A 26 29.18 -13.92 -26.12
C GLN A 26 29.20 -12.39 -25.97
N ALA A 27 28.05 -11.75 -26.05
CA ALA A 27 27.96 -10.31 -25.79
C ALA A 27 28.38 -9.98 -24.35
N LEU A 28 27.97 -10.78 -23.36
CA LEU A 28 28.39 -10.60 -21.96
C LEU A 28 29.88 -10.81 -21.76
N GLU A 29 30.50 -11.74 -22.49
CA GLU A 29 31.98 -11.94 -22.51
C GLU A 29 32.71 -10.70 -23.04
N LEU A 30 32.23 -10.11 -24.13
CA LEU A 30 32.78 -8.87 -24.69
C LEU A 30 32.60 -7.68 -23.71
N ILE A 31 31.45 -7.62 -23.05
CA ILE A 31 31.22 -6.60 -22.01
C ILE A 31 32.19 -6.80 -20.84
N LYS A 32 32.43 -8.05 -20.41
CA LYS A 32 33.40 -8.33 -19.36
C LYS A 32 34.82 -7.94 -19.77
N GLN A 33 35.19 -8.21 -21.00
CA GLN A 33 36.52 -7.94 -21.52
C GLN A 33 36.81 -6.42 -21.66
N HIS A 34 35.83 -5.64 -22.13
CA HIS A 34 36.05 -4.25 -22.51
C HIS A 34 35.41 -3.22 -21.56
N PHE A 35 34.42 -3.64 -20.77
CA PHE A 35 33.58 -2.76 -19.93
C PHE A 35 33.26 -3.35 -18.55
N SER A 36 34.21 -4.05 -17.94
CA SER A 36 34.01 -4.86 -16.74
C SER A 36 33.42 -4.10 -15.52
N GLY A 37 33.61 -2.79 -15.46
CA GLY A 37 33.07 -1.92 -14.38
C GLY A 37 31.75 -1.25 -14.71
N VAL A 38 31.21 -1.43 -15.92
CA VAL A 38 29.95 -0.81 -16.34
C VAL A 38 28.77 -1.71 -15.99
N PRO A 39 27.75 -1.19 -15.28
CA PRO A 39 26.56 -1.98 -14.96
C PRO A 39 25.82 -2.47 -16.20
N VAL A 40 25.39 -3.74 -16.18
CA VAL A 40 24.61 -4.36 -17.26
C VAL A 40 23.15 -4.48 -16.84
N SER A 41 22.25 -3.93 -17.65
CA SER A 41 20.81 -4.20 -17.56
C SER A 41 20.45 -5.34 -18.51
N LEU A 42 20.36 -6.55 -17.98
CA LEU A 42 19.99 -7.74 -18.76
C LEU A 42 18.48 -7.82 -18.91
N MET A 43 17.99 -7.71 -20.15
CA MET A 43 16.56 -7.60 -20.46
C MET A 43 15.99 -8.92 -20.97
N SER A 44 14.93 -9.39 -20.32
CA SER A 44 14.18 -10.60 -20.68
C SER A 44 12.83 -10.30 -21.35
N GLN A 45 12.63 -9.08 -21.79
CA GLN A 45 11.33 -8.58 -22.25
C GLN A 45 11.14 -8.59 -23.77
N TYR A 46 11.82 -9.50 -24.48
CA TYR A 46 11.64 -9.61 -25.92
C TYR A 46 10.19 -10.00 -26.28
N THR A 47 9.60 -9.24 -27.19
CA THR A 47 8.30 -9.53 -27.82
C THR A 47 8.45 -9.44 -29.32
N PRO A 48 8.04 -10.46 -30.12
CA PRO A 48 8.08 -10.41 -31.57
C PRO A 48 7.23 -9.27 -32.12
N MET A 49 7.74 -8.53 -33.12
CA MET A 49 7.06 -7.39 -33.72
C MET A 49 7.41 -7.19 -35.19
N GLY A 50 6.55 -6.46 -35.91
CA GLY A 50 6.78 -6.04 -37.30
C GLY A 50 7.09 -7.23 -38.22
N ARG A 51 8.20 -7.19 -38.94
CA ARG A 51 8.62 -8.22 -39.87
C ARG A 51 8.76 -9.62 -39.25
N VAL A 52 9.11 -9.70 -37.96
CA VAL A 52 9.28 -10.97 -37.24
C VAL A 52 7.99 -11.78 -37.18
N LEU A 53 6.83 -11.13 -37.19
CA LEU A 53 5.52 -11.80 -37.14
C LEU A 53 5.12 -12.47 -38.46
N HIS A 54 5.71 -12.04 -39.59
CA HIS A 54 5.20 -12.35 -40.93
C HIS A 54 6.24 -12.99 -41.85
N GLU A 55 7.54 -12.80 -41.59
CA GLU A 55 8.59 -13.29 -42.47
C GLU A 55 9.19 -14.62 -41.97
N PRO A 56 9.21 -15.67 -42.80
CA PRO A 56 9.69 -16.99 -42.41
C PRO A 56 11.15 -17.04 -41.94
N GLU A 57 11.98 -16.10 -42.40
CA GLU A 57 13.39 -16.01 -42.01
C GLU A 57 13.61 -15.70 -40.51
N PHE A 58 12.58 -15.20 -39.82
CA PHE A 58 12.60 -14.88 -38.39
C PHE A 58 11.78 -15.86 -37.53
N ALA A 59 11.43 -17.02 -38.05
CA ALA A 59 10.58 -17.99 -37.36
C ALA A 59 11.18 -18.46 -36.02
N ASP A 60 12.49 -18.50 -35.89
CA ASP A 60 13.22 -18.90 -34.68
C ASP A 60 13.08 -17.90 -33.51
N ILE A 61 12.90 -16.61 -33.82
CA ILE A 61 12.67 -15.56 -32.85
C ILE A 61 11.20 -15.10 -32.77
N ASN A 62 10.31 -15.68 -33.57
CA ASN A 62 8.87 -15.37 -33.52
C ASN A 62 8.17 -16.05 -32.33
N ARG A 63 8.71 -15.88 -31.16
CA ARG A 63 8.16 -16.31 -29.87
C ARG A 63 8.79 -15.54 -28.72
N ARG A 64 8.17 -15.59 -27.55
CA ARG A 64 8.79 -15.05 -26.34
C ARG A 64 9.91 -15.98 -25.84
N ILE A 65 10.86 -15.41 -25.09
CA ILE A 65 11.90 -16.20 -24.45
C ILE A 65 11.30 -17.12 -23.36
N THR A 66 11.87 -18.30 -23.21
CA THR A 66 11.49 -19.23 -22.15
C THR A 66 12.20 -18.87 -20.82
N LEU A 67 11.65 -19.34 -19.70
CA LEU A 67 12.29 -19.17 -18.39
C LEU A 67 13.67 -19.82 -18.34
N ARG A 68 13.86 -20.95 -19.04
CA ARG A 68 15.14 -21.66 -19.13
C ARG A 68 16.20 -20.84 -19.87
N GLU A 69 15.81 -20.20 -20.98
CA GLU A 69 16.70 -19.31 -21.74
C GLU A 69 17.11 -18.09 -20.92
N SER A 70 16.15 -17.44 -20.29
CA SER A 70 16.42 -16.30 -19.41
C SER A 70 17.38 -16.67 -18.28
N ARG A 71 17.07 -17.72 -17.52
CA ARG A 71 17.91 -18.17 -16.40
C ARG A 71 19.31 -18.56 -16.85
N LYS A 72 19.46 -19.20 -18.01
CA LYS A 72 20.76 -19.58 -18.54
C LYS A 72 21.68 -18.38 -18.74
N VAL A 73 21.16 -17.30 -19.33
CA VAL A 73 21.96 -16.07 -19.57
C VAL A 73 22.16 -15.28 -18.27
N GLN A 74 21.20 -15.27 -17.37
CA GLN A 74 21.33 -14.64 -16.05
C GLN A 74 22.43 -15.31 -15.21
N ASN A 75 22.43 -16.64 -15.14
CA ASN A 75 23.46 -17.37 -14.41
C ASN A 75 24.84 -17.10 -15.00
N TYR A 76 24.95 -17.07 -16.32
CA TYR A 76 26.24 -16.79 -17.01
C TYR A 76 26.73 -15.36 -16.71
N MET A 77 25.84 -14.36 -16.65
CA MET A 77 26.20 -13.00 -16.23
C MET A 77 26.77 -12.98 -14.80
N LEU A 78 26.17 -13.78 -13.90
CA LEU A 78 26.65 -13.93 -12.51
C LEU A 78 28.00 -14.64 -12.44
N GLU A 79 28.21 -15.71 -13.22
CA GLU A 79 29.47 -16.42 -13.31
C GLU A 79 30.60 -15.52 -13.81
N LEU A 80 30.32 -14.61 -14.74
CA LEU A 80 31.27 -13.62 -15.21
C LEU A 80 31.55 -12.51 -14.18
N GLY A 81 30.77 -12.41 -13.09
CA GLY A 81 30.90 -11.36 -12.09
C GLY A 81 30.67 -9.96 -12.64
N LEU A 82 29.76 -9.80 -13.61
CA LEU A 82 29.40 -8.50 -14.16
C LEU A 82 28.47 -7.76 -13.19
N PRO A 83 28.74 -6.48 -12.87
CA PRO A 83 27.82 -5.68 -12.09
C PRO A 83 26.55 -5.38 -12.89
N GLY A 84 25.40 -5.29 -12.23
CA GLY A 84 24.16 -4.89 -12.88
C GLY A 84 22.94 -5.59 -12.32
N PHE A 85 21.85 -5.57 -13.08
CA PHE A 85 20.57 -6.14 -12.68
C PHE A 85 19.88 -6.83 -13.86
N CYS A 86 19.04 -7.81 -13.53
CA CYS A 86 18.21 -8.52 -14.50
C CYS A 86 16.79 -8.03 -14.42
N GLN A 87 16.22 -7.59 -15.53
CA GLN A 87 14.81 -7.25 -15.59
C GLN A 87 13.95 -8.51 -15.54
N LYS A 88 12.87 -8.45 -14.74
CA LYS A 88 11.94 -9.58 -14.64
C LYS A 88 11.17 -9.77 -15.95
N ARG A 89 10.87 -11.01 -16.29
CA ARG A 89 10.12 -11.42 -17.49
C ARG A 89 8.70 -10.81 -17.53
N SER A 90 8.11 -10.49 -16.39
CA SER A 90 6.81 -9.80 -16.28
C SER A 90 6.81 -8.39 -16.89
N ALA A 91 7.98 -7.80 -17.14
CA ALA A 91 8.13 -6.54 -17.89
C ALA A 91 8.01 -6.75 -19.43
N ALA A 92 7.80 -7.97 -19.94
CA ALA A 92 7.62 -8.28 -21.36
C ALA A 92 6.15 -8.08 -21.81
N GLY A 93 5.58 -6.90 -21.56
CA GLY A 93 4.27 -6.50 -22.10
C GLY A 93 4.44 -5.62 -23.32
N GLU A 94 3.49 -5.65 -24.24
CA GLU A 94 3.42 -4.78 -25.42
C GLU A 94 3.48 -3.29 -25.05
N ARG A 95 3.14 -2.95 -23.82
CA ARG A 95 3.14 -1.63 -23.20
C ARG A 95 4.50 -0.91 -23.17
N TYR A 96 5.60 -1.64 -23.24
CA TYR A 96 6.96 -1.08 -23.17
C TYR A 96 7.61 -0.98 -24.56
N ILE A 97 6.86 -1.22 -25.61
CA ILE A 97 7.34 -1.17 -26.95
C ILE A 97 6.90 0.19 -27.53
N PRO A 98 7.85 1.10 -27.81
CA PRO A 98 7.52 2.32 -28.54
C PRO A 98 6.89 1.97 -29.89
N ASP A 99 5.88 2.70 -30.32
CA ASP A 99 5.33 2.57 -31.66
C ASP A 99 6.36 3.07 -32.70
N PHE A 100 7.16 2.17 -33.23
CA PHE A 100 8.19 2.48 -34.23
C PHE A 100 7.59 2.73 -35.63
N THR A 101 6.31 2.65 -35.84
CA THR A 101 5.65 2.95 -37.12
C THR A 101 5.50 4.46 -37.35
N GLN A 102 5.73 5.29 -36.33
CA GLN A 102 5.64 6.76 -36.37
C GLN A 102 7.01 7.48 -36.44
N PHE A 103 8.05 6.83 -36.97
CA PHE A 103 9.29 7.54 -37.33
C PHE A 103 9.13 8.35 -38.61
N ASP A 104 8.15 9.23 -38.68
CA ASP A 104 8.17 10.36 -39.58
C ASP A 104 8.62 11.60 -38.81
N THR A 105 9.83 12.04 -39.17
CA THR A 105 10.43 13.36 -38.87
C THR A 105 10.22 13.89 -37.46
N VAL A 106 11.32 14.08 -36.77
CA VAL A 106 11.43 14.92 -35.56
C VAL A 106 10.90 16.32 -35.89
N ASN A 107 9.59 16.48 -35.89
CA ASN A 107 8.97 17.75 -35.63
C ASN A 107 9.10 17.99 -34.12
N LEU A 108 10.07 18.85 -33.78
CA LEU A 108 10.06 19.58 -32.51
C LEU A 108 8.87 20.56 -32.54
N GLY A 109 7.66 20.01 -32.60
CA GLY A 109 6.43 20.77 -32.68
C GLY A 109 5.48 20.22 -31.60
N GLU A 110 5.22 21.08 -30.63
CA GLU A 110 4.14 21.05 -29.65
C GLU A 110 4.00 19.71 -28.90
N GLU A 111 4.54 19.68 -27.67
CA GLU A 111 4.04 18.78 -26.63
C GLU A 111 2.49 18.89 -26.65
N LYS A 112 1.81 17.87 -27.15
CA LYS A 112 0.38 17.71 -26.89
C LYS A 112 0.26 17.53 -25.39
N SER A 113 0.06 18.64 -24.68
CA SER A 113 -0.25 18.57 -23.25
C SER A 113 -1.43 17.62 -23.09
N MET A 114 -1.23 16.57 -22.30
CA MET A 114 -2.28 15.59 -22.04
C MET A 114 -3.49 16.33 -21.48
N GLN A 115 -4.61 16.29 -22.20
CA GLN A 115 -5.79 17.05 -21.81
C GLN A 115 -6.28 16.56 -20.45
N THR A 116 -6.48 17.47 -19.50
CA THR A 116 -7.05 17.14 -18.19
C THR A 116 -8.45 16.52 -18.37
N THR A 117 -8.66 15.34 -17.77
CA THR A 117 -9.98 14.71 -17.65
C THR A 117 -10.21 14.25 -16.22
N ILE A 118 -11.49 14.12 -15.84
CA ILE A 118 -11.89 13.58 -14.54
C ILE A 118 -12.88 12.43 -14.80
N GLN A 119 -12.72 11.31 -14.10
CA GLN A 119 -13.65 10.19 -14.11
C GLN A 119 -14.01 9.78 -12.71
N LEU A 120 -15.30 9.72 -12.38
CA LEU A 120 -15.81 9.31 -11.07
C LEU A 120 -15.98 7.80 -10.99
N LEU A 121 -15.51 7.20 -9.88
CA LEU A 121 -15.51 5.77 -9.65
C LEU A 121 -16.08 5.41 -8.28
N SER A 122 -16.56 4.17 -8.18
CA SER A 122 -16.95 3.59 -6.89
C SER A 122 -15.74 3.45 -5.94
N PRO A 123 -15.90 3.77 -4.65
CA PRO A 123 -14.86 3.58 -3.64
C PRO A 123 -14.50 2.09 -3.45
N MET A 124 -15.35 1.18 -3.93
CA MET A 124 -15.12 -0.27 -3.87
C MET A 124 -14.19 -0.79 -4.97
N LYS A 125 -13.73 0.08 -5.89
CA LYS A 125 -12.81 -0.33 -6.95
C LYS A 125 -11.37 -0.06 -6.53
N LYS A 126 -10.51 -1.07 -6.71
CA LYS A 126 -9.06 -0.89 -6.61
C LYS A 126 -8.52 -0.47 -7.96
N VAL A 127 -8.01 0.75 -8.04
CA VAL A 127 -7.36 1.27 -9.25
C VAL A 127 -5.88 0.95 -9.16
N MET A 128 -5.45 -0.13 -9.82
CA MET A 128 -4.04 -0.56 -9.79
C MET A 128 -3.15 0.44 -10.52
N ALA A 129 -1.91 0.63 -10.04
CA ALA A 129 -0.99 1.64 -10.57
C ALA A 129 -0.76 1.55 -12.09
N GLN A 130 -0.80 0.33 -12.63
CA GLN A 130 -0.52 0.05 -14.05
C GLN A 130 -1.77 -0.36 -14.86
N GLU A 131 -2.96 -0.08 -14.33
CA GLU A 131 -4.20 -0.51 -14.97
C GLU A 131 -4.74 0.58 -15.91
N GLU A 132 -4.91 0.26 -17.18
CA GLU A 132 -5.52 1.14 -18.22
C GLU A 132 -7.00 0.81 -18.49
N LYS A 133 -7.64 0.06 -17.60
CA LYS A 133 -9.04 -0.31 -17.81
C LYS A 133 -9.97 0.89 -17.76
N THR A 134 -10.98 0.84 -18.60
CA THR A 134 -12.15 1.70 -18.50
C THR A 134 -13.01 1.22 -17.35
N PHE A 135 -13.29 2.09 -16.40
CA PHE A 135 -14.12 1.79 -15.24
C PHE A 135 -15.57 2.21 -15.48
N ALA A 136 -16.51 1.48 -14.87
CA ALA A 136 -17.90 1.91 -14.87
C ALA A 136 -18.04 3.22 -14.07
N PRO A 137 -18.75 4.23 -14.58
CA PRO A 137 -18.94 5.50 -13.89
C PRO A 137 -19.75 5.31 -12.60
N TYR A 138 -19.40 6.10 -11.59
CA TYR A 138 -20.09 6.13 -10.30
C TYR A 138 -20.58 7.56 -9.99
N PRO A 139 -21.69 7.99 -10.61
CA PRO A 139 -22.12 9.38 -10.57
C PRO A 139 -22.94 9.74 -9.32
N LYS A 140 -23.32 8.79 -8.48
CA LYS A 140 -24.19 9.02 -7.32
C LYS A 140 -24.07 7.98 -6.23
N ALA A 141 -24.36 8.40 -5.00
CA ALA A 141 -24.63 7.54 -3.84
C ALA A 141 -25.66 8.18 -2.91
N SER A 142 -26.12 7.41 -1.94
CA SER A 142 -26.92 7.90 -0.82
C SER A 142 -26.22 7.66 0.49
N ALA A 143 -26.47 8.53 1.48
CA ALA A 143 -25.96 8.38 2.84
C ALA A 143 -26.99 8.87 3.86
N LEU A 144 -26.96 8.28 5.04
CA LEU A 144 -27.75 8.68 6.21
C LEU A 144 -27.09 9.88 6.91
N ARG A 145 -27.81 10.52 7.83
CA ARG A 145 -27.23 11.46 8.78
C ARG A 145 -26.18 10.76 9.66
N GLY A 146 -25.03 11.39 9.85
CA GLY A 146 -23.92 10.81 10.60
C GLY A 146 -23.13 9.72 9.85
N GLU A 147 -23.53 9.35 8.64
CA GLU A 147 -22.79 8.38 7.79
C GLU A 147 -21.67 9.07 7.02
N GLU A 148 -20.62 8.33 6.75
CA GLU A 148 -19.56 8.72 5.83
C GLU A 148 -19.64 7.89 4.55
N THR A 149 -19.68 8.55 3.42
CA THR A 149 -19.59 7.93 2.09
C THR A 149 -18.44 8.52 1.32
N ALA A 150 -18.06 7.88 0.22
CA ALA A 150 -16.95 8.34 -0.59
C ALA A 150 -17.16 8.03 -2.08
N PHE A 151 -16.37 8.68 -2.92
CA PHE A 151 -16.13 8.29 -4.30
C PHE A 151 -14.67 8.50 -4.64
N GLN A 152 -14.19 7.81 -5.67
CA GLN A 152 -12.88 8.05 -6.24
C GLN A 152 -13.01 8.93 -7.49
N ALA A 153 -11.98 9.73 -7.76
CA ALA A 153 -11.85 10.50 -8.98
C ALA A 153 -10.48 10.22 -9.61
N ILE A 154 -10.47 9.67 -10.83
CA ILE A 154 -9.26 9.61 -11.64
C ILE A 154 -9.11 10.95 -12.35
N VAL A 155 -7.99 11.62 -12.10
CA VAL A 155 -7.58 12.82 -12.82
C VAL A 155 -6.45 12.44 -13.76
N THR A 156 -6.60 12.74 -15.06
CA THR A 156 -5.52 12.58 -16.03
C THR A 156 -4.97 13.95 -16.43
N GLY A 157 -3.71 14.00 -16.81
CA GLY A 157 -3.03 15.23 -17.21
C GLY A 157 -1.54 15.19 -16.90
N GLU A 158 -0.89 16.32 -17.06
CA GLU A 158 0.53 16.52 -16.78
C GLU A 158 0.76 17.78 -15.95
N GLY A 159 1.65 17.68 -14.95
CA GLY A 159 2.04 18.80 -14.09
C GLY A 159 1.09 19.04 -12.93
N GLU A 160 1.18 20.23 -12.36
CA GLU A 160 0.41 20.63 -11.18
C GLU A 160 -1.06 20.88 -11.52
N HIS A 161 -1.94 20.25 -10.79
CA HIS A 161 -3.39 20.41 -10.89
C HIS A 161 -3.96 20.92 -9.57
N TYR A 162 -4.88 21.85 -9.65
CA TYR A 162 -5.59 22.37 -8.50
C TYR A 162 -6.94 21.67 -8.39
N ILE A 163 -7.09 20.88 -7.33
CA ILE A 163 -8.29 20.09 -7.07
C ILE A 163 -9.18 20.87 -6.12
N GLU A 164 -10.41 21.11 -6.52
CA GLU A 164 -11.41 21.75 -5.70
C GLU A 164 -12.69 20.91 -5.66
N VAL A 165 -13.28 20.79 -4.47
CA VAL A 165 -14.58 20.14 -4.29
C VAL A 165 -15.56 21.17 -3.73
N ARG A 166 -16.65 21.44 -4.45
CA ARG A 166 -17.71 22.38 -4.09
C ARG A 166 -19.04 21.67 -3.89
N THR A 167 -19.73 22.00 -2.84
CA THR A 167 -21.09 21.50 -2.59
C THR A 167 -21.81 22.36 -1.57
N ASP A 168 -23.15 22.43 -1.70
CA ASP A 168 -24.04 22.99 -0.67
C ASP A 168 -24.60 21.87 0.24
N ALA A 169 -24.18 20.64 0.05
CA ALA A 169 -24.57 19.52 0.91
C ALA A 169 -24.07 19.76 2.35
N PRO A 170 -24.88 19.43 3.37
CA PRO A 170 -24.48 19.53 4.77
C PRO A 170 -23.50 18.42 5.17
N VAL A 171 -22.29 18.46 4.60
CA VAL A 171 -21.24 17.44 4.77
C VAL A 171 -19.90 18.09 5.10
N LYS A 172 -19.03 17.34 5.77
CA LYS A 172 -17.60 17.63 5.81
C LYS A 172 -16.92 16.91 4.66
N VAL A 173 -16.18 17.64 3.84
CA VAL A 173 -15.44 17.11 2.71
C VAL A 173 -13.98 16.93 3.10
N ALA A 174 -13.40 15.79 2.75
CA ALA A 174 -11.96 15.57 2.80
C ALA A 174 -11.48 14.93 1.48
N VAL A 175 -10.34 15.40 0.99
CA VAL A 175 -9.74 14.91 -0.25
C VAL A 175 -8.40 14.30 0.08
N TYR A 176 -8.13 13.12 -0.48
CA TYR A 176 -6.88 12.41 -0.34
C TYR A 176 -6.37 11.97 -1.70
N ARG A 177 -5.07 11.92 -1.85
CA ARG A 177 -4.41 11.25 -2.96
C ARG A 177 -4.15 9.80 -2.58
N GLU A 178 -4.51 8.85 -3.43
CA GLU A 178 -4.21 7.45 -3.21
C GLU A 178 -2.73 7.16 -3.48
N GLY A 179 -2.06 6.56 -2.52
CA GLY A 179 -0.72 6.05 -2.69
C GLY A 179 -0.72 4.55 -2.96
N TYR A 180 0.43 4.03 -3.34
CA TYR A 180 0.60 2.63 -3.70
C TYR A 180 1.65 1.96 -2.84
N VAL A 181 1.35 0.75 -2.36
CA VAL A 181 2.27 -0.06 -1.58
C VAL A 181 2.68 -1.31 -2.35
N PRO A 182 3.96 -1.68 -2.35
CA PRO A 182 4.41 -2.89 -3.02
C PRO A 182 3.98 -4.12 -2.22
N CYS A 183 3.39 -5.09 -2.89
CA CYS A 183 3.13 -6.43 -2.39
C CYS A 183 3.94 -7.42 -3.20
N THR A 184 4.97 -8.00 -2.60
CA THR A 184 5.96 -8.85 -3.27
C THR A 184 5.69 -10.34 -3.14
N LEU A 185 4.79 -10.73 -2.22
CA LEU A 185 4.46 -12.12 -1.92
C LEU A 185 2.96 -12.32 -2.04
N SER A 186 2.53 -13.41 -2.68
CA SER A 186 1.18 -13.90 -2.50
C SER A 186 1.06 -14.54 -1.11
N ALA A 187 -0.10 -14.38 -0.45
CA ALA A 187 -0.33 -14.95 0.87
C ALA A 187 -0.21 -16.49 0.87
N TYR A 188 -0.61 -17.11 -0.24
CA TYR A 188 -0.59 -18.57 -0.43
C TYR A 188 -0.09 -18.88 -1.84
N PRO A 189 1.23 -19.06 -2.02
CA PRO A 189 1.82 -19.28 -3.36
C PRO A 189 1.34 -20.56 -4.04
N ASP A 190 0.88 -21.55 -3.27
CA ASP A 190 0.39 -22.84 -3.76
C ASP A 190 -1.14 -22.96 -3.74
N ARG A 191 -1.84 -21.95 -3.24
CA ARG A 191 -3.30 -21.89 -3.12
C ARG A 191 -3.78 -20.48 -3.41
N PHE A 192 -4.39 -20.28 -4.53
CA PHE A 192 -5.08 -19.04 -4.90
C PHE A 192 -6.49 -19.41 -5.34
N ASP A 193 -7.41 -18.50 -5.13
CA ASP A 193 -8.77 -18.63 -5.63
C ASP A 193 -9.02 -17.63 -6.78
N ASP A 194 -10.16 -17.77 -7.43
CA ASP A 194 -10.51 -17.00 -8.61
C ASP A 194 -10.79 -15.52 -8.30
N ASP A 195 -10.94 -15.17 -7.01
CA ASP A 195 -11.25 -13.80 -6.57
C ASP A 195 -9.99 -12.94 -6.36
N TYR A 196 -8.80 -13.51 -6.51
CA TYR A 196 -7.57 -12.73 -6.42
C TYR A 196 -7.44 -11.78 -7.62
N ILE A 197 -7.18 -10.50 -7.32
CA ILE A 197 -6.93 -9.49 -8.37
C ILE A 197 -5.69 -9.87 -9.18
N THR A 198 -4.65 -10.34 -8.48
CA THR A 198 -3.42 -10.88 -9.07
C THR A 198 -2.69 -11.77 -8.06
N ILE A 199 -1.99 -12.76 -8.55
CA ILE A 199 -1.06 -13.60 -7.77
C ILE A 199 0.40 -13.19 -7.97
N GLU A 200 0.64 -12.25 -8.88
CA GLU A 200 1.97 -11.74 -9.17
C GLU A 200 2.33 -10.56 -8.25
N PRO A 201 3.63 -10.36 -7.94
CA PRO A 201 4.08 -9.16 -7.24
C PRO A 201 3.58 -7.90 -7.94
N SER A 202 2.94 -7.01 -7.18
CA SER A 202 2.33 -5.80 -7.71
C SER A 202 2.33 -4.67 -6.68
N THR A 203 1.86 -3.50 -7.08
CA THR A 203 1.62 -2.37 -6.19
C THR A 203 0.12 -2.14 -6.07
N PHE A 204 -0.36 -2.06 -4.84
CA PHE A 204 -1.79 -1.91 -4.53
C PHE A 204 -2.10 -0.53 -3.98
N PRO A 205 -3.26 0.07 -4.33
CA PRO A 205 -3.73 1.28 -3.67
C PRO A 205 -4.04 0.97 -2.20
N ASP A 206 -3.49 1.76 -1.29
CA ASP A 206 -3.68 1.56 0.15
C ASP A 206 -3.61 2.87 0.93
N VAL A 207 -2.49 3.57 0.87
CA VAL A 207 -2.26 4.78 1.66
C VAL A 207 -3.07 5.96 1.10
N LEU A 208 -3.75 6.70 2.00
CA LEU A 208 -4.42 7.95 1.67
C LEU A 208 -3.60 9.14 2.20
N TYR A 209 -3.08 9.97 1.29
CA TYR A 209 -2.34 11.19 1.63
C TYR A 209 -3.28 12.40 1.58
N PRO A 210 -3.46 13.14 2.69
CA PRO A 210 -4.33 14.31 2.70
C PRO A 210 -3.90 15.36 1.67
N VAL A 211 -4.86 15.90 0.92
CA VAL A 211 -4.69 17.05 0.04
C VAL A 211 -5.23 18.28 0.77
N THR A 212 -4.34 19.09 1.34
CA THR A 212 -4.72 20.20 2.24
C THR A 212 -4.76 21.56 1.56
N ASP A 213 -3.96 21.73 0.52
CA ASP A 213 -3.82 22.99 -0.26
C ASP A 213 -4.46 22.91 -1.65
N GLY A 214 -5.05 21.77 -1.98
CA GLY A 214 -5.65 21.49 -3.29
C GLY A 214 -4.65 21.14 -4.39
N ALA A 215 -3.36 21.33 -4.19
CA ALA A 215 -2.35 21.06 -5.22
C ALA A 215 -2.01 19.57 -5.30
N VAL A 216 -2.08 19.02 -6.50
CA VAL A 216 -1.72 17.63 -6.82
C VAL A 216 -0.89 17.59 -8.10
N ASN A 217 0.27 16.96 -8.04
CA ASN A 217 1.08 16.77 -9.24
C ASN A 217 0.62 15.50 -9.97
N VAL A 218 0.08 15.67 -11.16
CA VAL A 218 -0.40 14.58 -12.03
C VAL A 218 0.67 14.26 -13.07
N ASN A 219 1.02 12.97 -13.16
CA ASN A 219 1.93 12.46 -14.16
C ASN A 219 1.21 11.32 -14.90
N GLY A 220 0.56 11.67 -15.99
CA GLY A 220 -0.36 10.82 -16.73
C GLY A 220 -1.69 10.61 -16.01
N ARG A 221 -1.68 10.08 -14.80
CA ARG A 221 -2.87 9.77 -14.01
C ARG A 221 -2.60 9.85 -12.51
N GLU A 222 -3.57 10.41 -11.78
CA GLU A 222 -3.62 10.38 -10.32
C GLU A 222 -5.02 9.94 -9.86
N VAL A 223 -5.10 9.26 -8.72
CA VAL A 223 -6.36 8.79 -8.14
C VAL A 223 -6.60 9.53 -6.83
N LEU A 224 -7.75 10.15 -6.74
CA LEU A 224 -8.19 10.88 -5.56
C LEU A 224 -9.33 10.13 -4.88
N TRP A 225 -9.29 10.10 -3.56
CA TRP A 225 -10.37 9.67 -2.70
C TRP A 225 -11.07 10.89 -2.11
N VAL A 226 -12.37 11.05 -2.36
CA VAL A 226 -13.18 12.12 -1.82
C VAL A 226 -14.14 11.54 -0.79
N SER A 227 -13.93 11.91 0.48
CA SER A 227 -14.78 11.52 1.60
C SER A 227 -15.80 12.59 1.90
N LEU A 228 -17.05 12.17 2.16
CA LEU A 228 -18.21 13.00 2.45
C LEU A 228 -18.85 12.51 3.76
N LYS A 229 -18.57 13.18 4.87
CA LYS A 229 -19.19 12.90 6.17
C LYS A 229 -20.45 13.73 6.35
N VAL A 230 -21.61 13.09 6.32
CA VAL A 230 -22.92 13.77 6.49
C VAL A 230 -23.08 14.23 7.92
N ASN A 231 -23.49 15.50 8.12
CA ASN A 231 -23.76 16.05 9.44
C ASN A 231 -24.95 15.35 10.10
N ASP A 232 -24.97 15.30 11.44
CA ASP A 232 -26.04 14.62 12.20
C ASP A 232 -27.41 15.32 12.08
N ASP A 233 -27.40 16.61 11.78
CA ASP A 233 -28.57 17.46 11.58
C ASP A 233 -28.91 17.77 10.13
N ALA A 234 -28.24 17.07 9.20
CA ALA A 234 -28.34 17.31 7.76
C ALA A 234 -29.81 17.29 7.27
N ALA A 235 -30.21 18.27 6.47
CA ALA A 235 -31.48 18.21 5.75
C ALA A 235 -31.43 17.09 4.69
N GLY A 236 -32.54 16.35 4.55
CA GLY A 236 -32.67 15.35 3.47
C GLY A 236 -32.79 16.04 2.11
N GLY A 237 -32.25 15.45 1.07
CA GLY A 237 -32.31 16.00 -0.29
C GLY A 237 -31.21 15.46 -1.20
N ASP A 238 -31.28 15.88 -2.45
CA ASP A 238 -30.27 15.58 -3.47
C ASP A 238 -29.34 16.78 -3.63
N TYR A 239 -28.05 16.56 -3.45
CA TYR A 239 -27.02 17.60 -3.47
C TYR A 239 -25.98 17.30 -4.56
N PRO A 240 -25.67 18.27 -5.43
CA PRO A 240 -24.53 18.16 -6.29
C PRO A 240 -23.22 18.33 -5.49
N VAL A 241 -22.24 17.50 -5.79
CA VAL A 241 -20.86 17.63 -5.31
C VAL A 241 -19.99 17.74 -6.56
N GLU A 242 -19.54 18.95 -6.86
CA GLU A 242 -18.68 19.19 -8.00
C GLU A 242 -17.22 19.00 -7.60
N ILE A 243 -16.50 18.17 -8.34
CA ILE A 243 -15.04 18.09 -8.27
C ILE A 243 -14.44 18.70 -9.53
N SER A 244 -13.47 19.57 -9.37
CA SER A 244 -12.80 20.23 -10.48
C SER A 244 -11.27 20.11 -10.41
N ALA A 245 -10.63 20.11 -11.59
CA ALA A 245 -9.19 20.09 -11.78
C ALA A 245 -8.84 20.90 -13.05
N ASN A 246 -8.07 21.99 -12.91
CA ASN A 246 -7.60 22.81 -14.02
C ASN A 246 -8.69 23.17 -15.07
N GLY A 247 -9.87 23.61 -14.58
CA GLY A 247 -10.99 24.04 -15.44
C GLY A 247 -11.84 22.92 -16.05
N LYS A 248 -11.59 21.68 -15.70
CA LYS A 248 -12.50 20.55 -15.95
C LYS A 248 -13.24 20.22 -14.68
N SER A 249 -14.50 19.81 -14.78
CA SER A 249 -15.29 19.38 -13.62
C SER A 249 -16.18 18.19 -13.93
N GLU A 250 -16.50 17.44 -12.88
CA GLU A 250 -17.49 16.36 -12.88
C GLU A 250 -18.40 16.51 -11.66
N ILE A 251 -19.65 16.05 -11.80
CA ILE A 251 -20.65 16.17 -10.74
C ILE A 251 -21.02 14.79 -10.20
N PHE A 252 -20.75 14.59 -8.91
CA PHE A 252 -21.26 13.49 -8.12
C PHE A 252 -22.57 13.92 -7.44
N ARG A 253 -23.60 13.08 -7.40
CA ARG A 253 -24.88 13.35 -6.75
C ARG A 253 -24.98 12.61 -5.43
N LEU A 254 -25.05 13.36 -4.33
CA LEU A 254 -25.25 12.79 -3.00
C LEU A 254 -26.74 12.96 -2.61
N THR A 255 -27.41 11.83 -2.36
CA THR A 255 -28.74 11.81 -1.76
C THR A 255 -28.58 11.65 -0.24
N VAL A 256 -28.89 12.70 0.52
CA VAL A 256 -28.97 12.62 1.99
C VAL A 256 -30.34 12.09 2.39
N VAL A 257 -30.36 10.93 3.01
CA VAL A 257 -31.58 10.35 3.58
C VAL A 257 -31.77 10.91 5.00
N PRO A 258 -32.92 11.54 5.34
CA PRO A 258 -33.14 12.23 6.62
C PRO A 258 -33.41 11.25 7.80
N VAL A 259 -32.60 10.21 7.87
CA VAL A 259 -32.61 9.20 8.93
C VAL A 259 -31.22 9.18 9.54
N THR A 260 -31.13 9.23 10.85
CA THR A 260 -29.84 9.17 11.55
C THR A 260 -29.30 7.74 11.52
N LEU A 261 -28.01 7.58 11.22
CA LEU A 261 -27.32 6.31 11.33
C LEU A 261 -27.47 5.78 12.75
N PRO A 262 -28.07 4.60 12.96
CA PRO A 262 -28.28 4.06 14.30
C PRO A 262 -26.96 3.74 14.98
N GLU A 263 -26.95 3.78 16.31
CA GLU A 263 -25.80 3.33 17.10
C GLU A 263 -25.42 1.88 16.76
N GLN A 264 -24.14 1.66 16.52
CA GLN A 264 -23.60 0.35 16.17
C GLN A 264 -23.77 -0.64 17.33
N LYS A 265 -24.56 -1.70 17.11
CA LYS A 265 -24.77 -2.80 18.08
C LYS A 265 -23.76 -3.93 17.89
N LEU A 266 -23.26 -4.11 16.67
CA LEU A 266 -22.25 -5.13 16.36
C LEU A 266 -20.96 -4.83 17.12
N THR A 267 -20.42 -5.82 17.81
CA THR A 267 -19.08 -5.73 18.37
C THR A 267 -18.07 -5.94 17.25
N PHE A 268 -17.29 -4.90 16.96
CA PHE A 268 -16.23 -4.92 15.97
C PHE A 268 -14.89 -4.69 16.64
N THR A 269 -13.99 -5.66 16.51
CA THR A 269 -12.63 -5.60 17.04
C THR A 269 -11.60 -5.82 15.95
N GLN A 270 -10.47 -5.15 16.10
CA GLN A 270 -9.23 -5.42 15.40
C GLN A 270 -8.15 -5.61 16.45
N TRP A 271 -7.26 -6.57 16.26
CA TRP A 271 -6.16 -6.76 17.20
C TRP A 271 -5.18 -5.58 17.10
N PHE A 272 -5.16 -4.82 18.18
CA PHE A 272 -4.42 -3.58 18.26
C PHE A 272 -3.06 -3.82 18.94
N HIS A 273 -1.98 -3.71 18.19
CA HIS A 273 -0.63 -3.98 18.65
C HIS A 273 0.16 -2.68 18.88
N GLY A 274 0.15 -2.17 20.11
CA GLY A 274 0.85 -0.94 20.47
C GLY A 274 2.36 -1.00 20.29
N ASP A 275 2.98 -2.17 20.44
CA ASP A 275 4.41 -2.38 20.17
C ASP A 275 4.79 -2.11 18.71
N CYS A 276 3.93 -2.47 17.77
CA CYS A 276 4.17 -2.17 16.34
C CYS A 276 4.19 -0.66 16.09
N ILE A 277 3.32 0.10 16.77
CA ILE A 277 3.32 1.57 16.69
C ILE A 277 4.63 2.12 17.25
N ALA A 278 5.04 1.68 18.45
CA ALA A 278 6.30 2.12 19.07
C ALA A 278 7.50 1.81 18.17
N ALA A 279 7.57 0.60 17.61
CA ALA A 279 8.64 0.18 16.71
C ALA A 279 8.67 1.01 15.42
N ARG A 280 7.50 1.27 14.82
CA ARG A 280 7.39 2.05 13.57
C ARG A 280 7.87 3.49 13.71
N TYR A 281 7.60 4.11 14.86
CA TYR A 281 7.97 5.51 15.14
C TYR A 281 9.27 5.66 15.91
N GLY A 282 9.91 4.56 16.34
CA GLY A 282 11.16 4.58 17.09
C GLY A 282 11.02 5.22 18.48
N VAL A 283 9.86 5.04 19.13
CA VAL A 283 9.58 5.61 20.46
C VAL A 283 9.57 4.52 21.53
N GLU A 284 9.91 4.89 22.77
CA GLU A 284 9.84 3.98 23.90
C GLU A 284 8.39 3.65 24.26
N ILE A 285 8.13 2.37 24.58
CA ILE A 285 6.81 1.89 24.95
C ILE A 285 6.30 2.60 26.21
N TYR A 286 5.10 3.16 26.11
CA TYR A 286 4.41 3.95 27.13
C TYR A 286 5.10 5.26 27.55
N ALA A 287 6.10 5.72 26.80
CA ALA A 287 6.57 7.10 26.91
C ALA A 287 5.44 8.08 26.50
N LYS A 288 5.63 9.35 26.76
CA LYS A 288 4.63 10.39 26.43
C LYS A 288 4.24 10.39 24.94
N GLU A 289 5.24 10.26 24.08
CA GLU A 289 5.11 10.23 22.63
C GLU A 289 4.33 8.98 22.17
N HIS A 290 4.59 7.83 22.80
CA HIS A 290 3.87 6.60 22.49
C HIS A 290 2.39 6.70 22.88
N TRP A 291 2.07 7.27 24.05
CA TRP A 291 0.68 7.50 24.46
C TRP A 291 -0.06 8.41 23.49
N ALA A 292 0.58 9.47 23.00
CA ALA A 292 -0.03 10.35 21.99
C ALA A 292 -0.30 9.62 20.65
N LEU A 293 0.60 8.73 20.26
CA LEU A 293 0.40 7.88 19.08
C LEU A 293 -0.73 6.86 19.30
N LEU A 294 -0.75 6.18 20.47
CA LEU A 294 -1.81 5.24 20.82
C LEU A 294 -3.19 5.91 20.75
N GLU A 295 -3.35 7.09 21.35
CA GLU A 295 -4.59 7.85 21.28
C GLU A 295 -5.00 8.16 19.83
N LYS A 296 -4.06 8.62 19.01
CA LYS A 296 -4.31 8.93 17.59
C LYS A 296 -4.81 7.72 16.82
N TYR A 297 -4.17 6.56 17.01
CA TYR A 297 -4.55 5.32 16.34
C TYR A 297 -5.87 4.74 16.88
N MET A 298 -6.13 4.83 18.18
CA MET A 298 -7.40 4.41 18.78
C MET A 298 -8.55 5.26 18.28
N ARG A 299 -8.38 6.57 18.16
CA ARG A 299 -9.38 7.50 17.62
C ARG A 299 -9.70 7.19 16.18
N MET A 300 -8.67 7.01 15.34
CA MET A 300 -8.83 6.61 13.94
C MET A 300 -9.61 5.29 13.82
N ALA A 301 -9.27 4.28 14.62
CA ALA A 301 -9.94 3.00 14.61
C ALA A 301 -11.41 3.11 15.04
N ALA A 302 -11.71 3.90 16.07
CA ALA A 302 -13.07 4.15 16.54
C ALA A 302 -13.92 4.89 15.49
N GLU A 303 -13.38 5.91 14.83
CA GLU A 303 -14.02 6.63 13.73
C GLU A 303 -14.40 5.70 12.56
N HIS A 304 -13.69 4.58 12.41
CA HIS A 304 -13.97 3.54 11.41
C HIS A 304 -14.72 2.33 11.97
N GLY A 305 -15.40 2.48 13.11
CA GLY A 305 -16.36 1.52 13.64
C GLY A 305 -15.79 0.52 14.63
N MET A 306 -14.50 0.55 14.96
CA MET A 306 -13.94 -0.31 16.00
C MET A 306 -14.42 0.13 17.38
N ASN A 307 -15.18 -0.73 18.08
CA ASN A 307 -15.73 -0.45 19.40
C ASN A 307 -15.21 -1.38 20.51
N MET A 308 -14.33 -2.32 20.14
CA MET A 308 -13.63 -3.24 21.05
C MET A 308 -12.15 -3.28 20.73
N ILE A 309 -11.28 -3.23 21.73
CA ILE A 309 -9.82 -3.21 21.56
C ILE A 309 -9.14 -4.33 22.35
N LEU A 310 -8.15 -4.99 21.72
CA LEU A 310 -7.25 -5.89 22.42
C LEU A 310 -6.44 -5.13 23.47
N THR A 311 -6.55 -5.55 24.72
CA THR A 311 -5.98 -4.89 25.89
C THR A 311 -4.84 -5.75 26.45
N PRO A 312 -3.58 -5.32 26.29
CA PRO A 312 -2.42 -6.12 26.67
C PRO A 312 -2.15 -6.06 28.18
N VAL A 313 -2.97 -6.69 28.98
CA VAL A 313 -2.73 -6.87 30.43
C VAL A 313 -1.32 -7.44 30.66
N PHE A 314 -0.93 -8.40 29.84
CA PHE A 314 0.43 -8.82 29.55
C PHE A 314 0.65 -8.79 28.03
N THR A 315 1.89 -8.86 27.57
CA THR A 315 2.20 -8.79 26.15
C THR A 315 1.60 -9.99 25.39
N PRO A 316 0.69 -9.77 24.42
CA PRO A 316 0.14 -10.87 23.65
C PRO A 316 1.23 -11.59 22.85
N ALA A 317 1.22 -12.91 22.85
CA ALA A 317 2.16 -13.74 22.09
C ALA A 317 1.68 -13.99 20.63
N LEU A 318 0.81 -13.12 20.12
CA LEU A 318 0.24 -13.21 18.78
C LEU A 318 1.27 -12.77 17.73
N ASP A 319 1.28 -13.44 16.59
CA ASP A 319 2.12 -13.12 15.42
C ASP A 319 3.63 -13.08 15.72
N THR A 320 4.05 -13.77 16.77
CA THR A 320 5.45 -13.89 17.16
C THR A 320 5.95 -15.29 16.81
N GLU A 321 7.07 -15.35 16.11
CA GLU A 321 7.74 -16.62 15.82
C GLU A 321 8.18 -17.29 17.12
N ILE A 322 8.07 -18.63 17.19
CA ILE A 322 8.46 -19.40 18.37
C ILE A 322 9.94 -19.10 18.72
N GLY A 323 10.17 -18.73 19.99
CA GLY A 323 11.50 -18.37 20.49
C GLY A 323 11.95 -16.96 20.22
N LYS A 324 11.13 -16.12 19.57
CA LYS A 324 11.37 -14.68 19.41
C LYS A 324 10.58 -13.86 20.43
N GLU A 325 11.12 -12.73 20.81
CA GLU A 325 10.50 -11.80 21.75
C GLU A 325 9.87 -10.62 21.01
N ARG A 326 8.75 -10.14 21.57
CA ARG A 326 8.15 -8.86 21.20
C ARG A 326 8.50 -7.81 22.25
N PRO A 327 8.55 -6.51 21.89
CA PRO A 327 8.63 -5.44 22.87
C PRO A 327 7.49 -5.55 23.88
N CYS A 328 7.81 -5.41 25.16
CA CYS A 328 6.85 -5.64 26.24
C CYS A 328 5.80 -4.52 26.33
N THR A 329 4.55 -4.85 26.06
CA THR A 329 3.38 -3.97 26.20
C THR A 329 2.51 -4.28 27.43
N GLN A 330 3.07 -4.96 28.41
CA GLN A 330 2.37 -5.30 29.66
C GLN A 330 1.84 -4.07 30.38
N LEU A 331 0.52 -3.96 30.56
CA LEU A 331 -0.15 -2.85 31.21
C LEU A 331 -0.22 -2.96 32.72
N VAL A 332 -0.20 -4.17 33.26
CA VAL A 332 -0.19 -4.38 34.72
C VAL A 332 1.23 -4.56 35.18
N GLU A 333 1.71 -3.63 35.99
CA GLU A 333 3.04 -3.76 36.60
C GLU A 333 2.98 -4.70 37.79
N ILE A 334 3.90 -5.64 37.82
CA ILE A 334 3.96 -6.67 38.86
C ILE A 334 5.29 -6.52 39.62
N THR A 335 5.21 -6.33 40.93
CA THR A 335 6.38 -6.35 41.81
C THR A 335 6.26 -7.53 42.80
N LYS A 336 7.39 -8.12 43.13
CA LYS A 336 7.47 -9.18 44.16
C LYS A 336 8.45 -8.78 45.23
N ASN A 337 8.02 -8.90 46.48
CA ASN A 337 8.84 -8.72 47.68
C ASN A 337 8.53 -9.86 48.68
N ASP A 338 9.06 -9.76 49.90
CA ASP A 338 8.88 -10.78 50.94
C ASP A 338 7.41 -10.96 51.38
N ALA A 339 6.58 -9.94 51.20
CA ALA A 339 5.14 -10.01 51.50
C ALA A 339 4.32 -10.63 50.35
N GLY A 340 4.93 -10.91 49.18
CA GLY A 340 4.27 -11.53 48.03
C GLY A 340 4.24 -10.65 46.77
N TYR A 341 3.25 -10.88 45.91
CA TYR A 341 3.05 -10.15 44.68
C TYR A 341 2.16 -8.92 44.88
N HIS A 342 2.59 -7.80 44.31
CA HIS A 342 1.83 -6.56 44.24
C HIS A 342 1.58 -6.18 42.77
N PHE A 343 0.36 -5.68 42.46
CA PHE A 343 -0.08 -5.34 41.13
C PHE A 343 -0.42 -3.85 41.06
N ASP A 344 0.17 -3.13 40.12
CA ASP A 344 -0.16 -1.75 39.83
C ASP A 344 -0.95 -1.69 38.52
N PHE A 345 -2.15 -1.13 38.59
CA PHE A 345 -3.10 -1.00 37.49
C PHE A 345 -3.14 0.41 36.88
N ALA A 346 -2.29 1.34 37.31
CA ALA A 346 -2.34 2.72 36.84
C ALA A 346 -2.22 2.84 35.32
N ARG A 347 -1.32 2.05 34.72
CA ARG A 347 -1.14 2.03 33.26
C ARG A 347 -2.35 1.42 32.55
N LEU A 348 -2.95 0.35 33.10
CA LEU A 348 -4.17 -0.23 32.57
C LEU A 348 -5.35 0.73 32.67
N ALA A 349 -5.50 1.46 33.78
CA ALA A 349 -6.53 2.48 33.94
C ALA A 349 -6.38 3.58 32.87
N ARG A 350 -5.18 4.08 32.67
CA ARG A 350 -4.88 5.06 31.61
C ARG A 350 -5.24 4.54 30.21
N TRP A 351 -4.93 3.28 29.89
CA TRP A 351 -5.31 2.65 28.64
C TRP A 351 -6.81 2.66 28.42
N VAL A 352 -7.57 2.23 29.46
CA VAL A 352 -9.03 2.17 29.40
C VAL A 352 -9.63 3.57 29.23
N GLU A 353 -9.15 4.56 29.99
CA GLU A 353 -9.58 5.95 29.86
C GLU A 353 -9.30 6.50 28.47
N THR A 354 -8.06 6.37 27.98
CA THR A 354 -7.68 6.82 26.64
C THR A 354 -8.56 6.18 25.56
N ALA A 355 -8.81 4.87 25.63
CA ALA A 355 -9.65 4.18 24.68
C ALA A 355 -11.10 4.66 24.72
N LYS A 356 -11.66 4.89 25.92
CA LYS A 356 -13.01 5.43 26.10
C LYS A 356 -13.14 6.85 25.54
N ASP A 357 -12.15 7.70 25.79
CA ASP A 357 -12.10 9.07 25.25
C ASP A 357 -12.00 9.09 23.70
N CYS A 358 -11.51 8.00 23.12
CA CYS A 358 -11.50 7.79 21.67
C CYS A 358 -12.80 7.19 21.11
N GLY A 359 -13.75 6.76 21.95
CA GLY A 359 -15.03 6.16 21.52
C GLY A 359 -15.05 4.61 21.60
N ILE A 360 -14.03 3.96 22.12
CA ILE A 360 -13.97 2.49 22.30
C ILE A 360 -14.55 2.13 23.67
N SER A 361 -15.58 1.28 23.71
CA SER A 361 -16.31 0.96 24.93
C SER A 361 -16.10 -0.46 25.45
N LYS A 362 -15.47 -1.33 24.68
CA LYS A 362 -15.28 -2.74 24.98
C LYS A 362 -13.79 -3.11 24.96
N PHE A 363 -13.42 -4.05 25.84
CA PHE A 363 -12.02 -4.41 26.05
C PHE A 363 -11.87 -5.93 25.98
N GLU A 364 -11.08 -6.41 25.04
CA GLU A 364 -10.68 -7.80 24.92
C GLU A 364 -9.37 -7.99 25.68
N ILE A 365 -9.40 -8.81 26.72
CA ILE A 365 -8.18 -9.10 27.49
C ILE A 365 -7.28 -10.04 26.68
N SER A 366 -6.00 -9.77 26.66
CA SER A 366 -5.01 -10.61 25.98
C SER A 366 -5.03 -12.07 26.46
N HIS A 367 -4.76 -12.98 25.55
CA HIS A 367 -4.83 -14.43 25.77
C HIS A 367 -3.85 -14.90 26.84
N PHE A 368 -4.27 -15.81 27.70
CA PHE A 368 -3.41 -16.44 28.72
C PHE A 368 -2.42 -17.46 28.14
N PHE A 369 -2.71 -17.96 26.95
CA PHE A 369 -1.87 -18.96 26.31
C PHE A 369 -1.57 -18.57 24.86
N THR A 370 -0.44 -19.04 24.37
CA THR A 370 -0.04 -18.81 22.99
C THR A 370 -1.04 -19.43 22.01
N GLN A 371 -1.14 -18.87 20.82
CA GLN A 371 -1.84 -19.48 19.69
C GLN A 371 -1.28 -20.88 19.36
N TRP A 372 -2.00 -21.63 18.57
CA TRP A 372 -1.55 -22.95 18.06
C TRP A 372 -1.36 -24.01 19.12
N GLY A 373 -2.35 -24.17 19.98
CA GLY A 373 -2.47 -25.30 20.90
C GLY A 373 -2.21 -24.98 22.36
N ALA A 374 -2.17 -23.72 22.74
CA ALA A 374 -2.11 -23.29 24.13
C ALA A 374 -0.96 -23.93 24.94
N LYS A 375 0.20 -24.14 24.32
CA LYS A 375 1.33 -24.89 24.91
C LYS A 375 2.19 -24.04 25.85
N CYS A 376 2.19 -22.71 25.66
CA CYS A 376 3.02 -21.80 26.43
C CYS A 376 2.18 -20.62 26.94
N ALA A 377 2.57 -20.06 28.08
CA ALA A 377 2.07 -18.78 28.54
C ALA A 377 2.79 -17.63 27.80
N PRO A 378 2.18 -16.44 27.70
CA PRO A 378 2.88 -15.26 27.21
C PRO A 378 3.97 -14.83 28.20
N ASN A 379 4.90 -14.02 27.72
CA ASN A 379 5.94 -13.44 28.54
C ASN A 379 5.34 -12.49 29.59
N ILE A 380 5.51 -12.81 30.86
CA ILE A 380 5.08 -11.98 31.99
C ILE A 380 6.32 -11.51 32.74
N TYR A 381 6.48 -10.19 32.83
CA TYR A 381 7.59 -9.56 33.54
C TYR A 381 7.21 -9.18 34.96
N VAL A 382 8.10 -9.48 35.91
CA VAL A 382 7.96 -9.16 37.33
C VAL A 382 9.22 -8.40 37.79
N THR A 383 9.05 -7.33 38.52
CA THR A 383 10.17 -6.61 39.20
C THR A 383 10.39 -7.26 40.57
N GLU A 384 11.56 -7.84 40.77
CA GLU A 384 11.99 -8.46 42.03
C GLU A 384 13.33 -7.84 42.45
N ASN A 385 13.39 -7.29 43.67
CA ASN A 385 14.56 -6.58 44.19
C ASN A 385 15.09 -5.43 43.28
N GLY A 386 14.18 -4.72 42.63
CA GLY A 386 14.52 -3.65 41.69
C GLY A 386 14.93 -4.10 40.30
N GLU A 387 15.05 -5.39 40.04
CA GLU A 387 15.32 -5.95 38.69
C GLU A 387 14.04 -6.47 38.03
N ARG A 388 13.81 -6.08 36.80
CA ARG A 388 12.73 -6.59 35.97
C ARG A 388 13.15 -7.92 35.32
N LYS A 389 12.43 -8.99 35.67
CA LYS A 389 12.73 -10.35 35.23
C LYS A 389 11.55 -10.97 34.51
N LEU A 390 11.85 -11.73 33.46
CA LEU A 390 10.89 -12.62 32.84
C LEU A 390 10.61 -13.79 33.79
N LYS A 391 9.32 -14.07 34.07
CA LYS A 391 8.93 -15.15 35.01
C LYS A 391 8.20 -16.32 34.30
N PHE A 392 7.52 -16.08 33.18
CA PHE A 392 6.75 -17.09 32.44
C PHE A 392 6.90 -16.87 30.94
#